data_6d7a3ab1608dcf5caf73802dbd37515a
#
_entry.id   6d7a3ab1608dcf5caf73802dbd37515a
#
_cell.length_a   1.000
_cell.length_b   1.000
_cell.length_c   1.000
_cell.angle_alpha   90.00
_cell.angle_beta   90.00
_cell.angle_gamma   90.00
#
_symmetry.space_group_name_H-M   'P 1'
#
loop_
_entity.id
_entity.type
_entity.pdbx_description
1 polymer ?
#
loop_
_entity_poly.entity_id
_entity_poly.type
_entity_poly.pdbx_seq_one_letter_code
_entity_poly.pdbx_strand_id
1 'polypeptide(L)'
;MSNAPFFTEAWQQMPDEERENYHRAVFMNMEGHYALQKRVEYFRGIMRHVGEGVFIGCGVRIVNPQFVSLGDRVQIHDRCTLMASTERGITLEAGARLKHGVYLDTEGGADGCIQIGRRVYVGTGCCLHGHSGLEIGDDSLLAQNVTITPFSHTFDDPARTIYSQGGRQRKVTIGRDCYLGMNVSVLWSADIGDGAVVGAGSVVVKPIPPLSVAVGVPARVIRKREGLSPAPTTPE
;
A
#
# COMPACT_ATOMS: atom_id res chain seq x y z
N MET A 1 -27.78 -39.60 -2.39
CA MET A 1 -27.22 -39.82 -3.72
C MET A 1 -25.85 -39.16 -3.76
N SER A 2 -24.77 -39.92 -3.73
CA SER A 2 -23.41 -39.38 -3.67
C SER A 2 -22.95 -38.97 -5.09
N ASN A 3 -22.76 -37.70 -5.35
CA ASN A 3 -22.16 -37.20 -6.60
C ASN A 3 -20.63 -37.28 -6.59
N ALA A 4 -20.08 -38.25 -5.89
CA ALA A 4 -18.63 -38.36 -5.64
C ALA A 4 -17.75 -38.92 -6.79
N PRO A 5 -18.23 -39.73 -7.77
CA PRO A 5 -17.27 -40.40 -8.67
C PRO A 5 -16.62 -39.49 -9.72
N PHE A 6 -17.36 -38.54 -10.29
CA PHE A 6 -16.86 -37.75 -11.44
C PHE A 6 -15.69 -36.81 -11.07
N PHE A 7 -15.75 -36.19 -9.91
CA PHE A 7 -14.67 -35.32 -9.41
C PHE A 7 -13.41 -36.11 -9.02
N THR A 8 -13.58 -37.32 -8.54
CA THR A 8 -12.48 -38.16 -8.05
C THR A 8 -11.58 -38.66 -9.18
N GLU A 9 -12.17 -39.08 -10.30
CA GLU A 9 -11.42 -39.57 -11.46
C GLU A 9 -10.68 -38.43 -12.17
N ALA A 10 -11.34 -37.29 -12.45
CA ALA A 10 -10.71 -36.13 -13.06
C ALA A 10 -9.56 -35.58 -12.19
N TRP A 11 -9.71 -35.59 -10.86
CA TRP A 11 -8.68 -35.18 -9.93
C TRP A 11 -7.47 -36.12 -9.92
N GLN A 12 -7.69 -37.44 -9.99
CA GLN A 12 -6.62 -38.42 -10.02
C GLN A 12 -5.82 -38.39 -11.34
N GLN A 13 -6.46 -37.99 -12.44
CA GLN A 13 -5.84 -37.88 -13.76
C GLN A 13 -5.17 -36.51 -14.02
N MET A 14 -5.41 -35.53 -13.15
CA MET A 14 -4.83 -34.19 -13.29
C MET A 14 -3.32 -34.22 -13.05
N PRO A 15 -2.50 -33.58 -13.91
CA PRO A 15 -1.06 -33.43 -13.68
C PRO A 15 -0.77 -32.78 -12.32
N ASP A 16 0.35 -33.15 -11.68
CA ASP A 16 0.73 -32.62 -10.37
C ASP A 16 0.81 -31.09 -10.33
N GLU A 17 1.37 -30.47 -11.35
CA GLU A 17 1.45 -29.01 -11.49
C GLU A 17 0.05 -28.36 -11.53
N GLU A 18 -0.89 -28.97 -12.21
CA GLU A 18 -2.26 -28.46 -12.34
C GLU A 18 -3.00 -28.61 -11.00
N ARG A 19 -2.80 -29.71 -10.28
CA ARG A 19 -3.33 -29.91 -8.92
C ARG A 19 -2.77 -28.88 -7.94
N GLU A 20 -1.48 -28.60 -7.99
CA GLU A 20 -0.86 -27.57 -7.16
C GLU A 20 -1.42 -26.17 -7.47
N ASN A 21 -1.60 -25.86 -8.74
CA ASN A 21 -2.21 -24.59 -9.17
C ASN A 21 -3.66 -24.46 -8.68
N TYR A 22 -4.43 -25.55 -8.75
CA TYR A 22 -5.79 -25.58 -8.22
C TYR A 22 -5.82 -25.38 -6.70
N HIS A 23 -5.00 -26.11 -5.95
CA HIS A 23 -4.88 -25.94 -4.50
C HIS A 23 -4.51 -24.50 -4.14
N ARG A 24 -3.54 -23.92 -4.85
CA ARG A 24 -3.14 -22.54 -4.66
C ARG A 24 -4.32 -21.59 -4.89
N ALA A 25 -5.04 -21.73 -6.00
CA ALA A 25 -6.21 -20.92 -6.30
C ALA A 25 -7.29 -21.02 -5.21
N VAL A 26 -7.49 -22.22 -4.67
CA VAL A 26 -8.46 -22.47 -3.59
C VAL A 26 -8.05 -21.73 -2.33
N PHE A 27 -6.86 -21.97 -1.76
CA PHE A 27 -6.50 -21.33 -0.48
C PHE A 27 -6.25 -19.82 -0.62
N MET A 28 -5.90 -19.32 -1.81
CA MET A 28 -5.81 -17.88 -2.05
C MET A 28 -7.17 -17.17 -1.93
N ASN A 29 -8.26 -17.85 -2.24
CA ASN A 29 -9.60 -17.28 -2.27
C ASN A 29 -10.54 -17.82 -1.17
N MET A 30 -10.10 -18.75 -0.34
CA MET A 30 -10.87 -19.24 0.80
C MET A 30 -10.67 -18.38 2.05
N GLU A 31 -11.73 -18.25 2.82
CA GLU A 31 -11.68 -17.72 4.18
C GLU A 31 -11.31 -18.81 5.20
N GLY A 32 -10.98 -18.38 6.42
CA GLY A 32 -10.71 -19.26 7.54
C GLY A 32 -9.22 -19.46 7.84
N HIS A 33 -8.99 -20.00 9.04
CA HIS A 33 -7.66 -20.11 9.63
C HIS A 33 -6.69 -20.97 8.81
N TYR A 34 -7.17 -22.11 8.31
CA TYR A 34 -6.35 -23.00 7.49
C TYR A 34 -5.87 -22.33 6.20
N ALA A 35 -6.78 -21.65 5.48
CA ALA A 35 -6.43 -20.95 4.26
C ALA A 35 -5.46 -19.79 4.51
N LEU A 36 -5.62 -19.08 5.63
CA LEU A 36 -4.68 -18.05 6.08
C LEU A 36 -3.27 -18.63 6.28
N GLN A 37 -3.14 -19.74 7.02
CA GLN A 37 -1.86 -20.38 7.24
C GLN A 37 -1.21 -20.80 5.91
N LYS A 38 -1.97 -21.40 4.99
CA LYS A 38 -1.47 -21.82 3.68
C LYS A 38 -1.02 -20.64 2.80
N ARG A 39 -1.72 -19.50 2.85
CA ARG A 39 -1.28 -18.28 2.17
C ARG A 39 0.06 -17.77 2.70
N VAL A 40 0.19 -17.64 4.01
CA VAL A 40 1.44 -17.17 4.64
C VAL A 40 2.59 -18.13 4.33
N GLU A 41 2.36 -19.45 4.45
CA GLU A 41 3.35 -20.48 4.12
C GLU A 41 3.82 -20.37 2.67
N TYR A 42 2.89 -20.27 1.72
CA TYR A 42 3.19 -20.11 0.31
C TYR A 42 4.02 -18.85 0.03
N PHE A 43 3.58 -17.70 0.54
CA PHE A 43 4.30 -16.45 0.31
C PHE A 43 5.67 -16.42 1.00
N ARG A 44 5.82 -17.08 2.15
CA ARG A 44 7.13 -17.23 2.82
C ARG A 44 8.15 -17.98 1.94
N GLY A 45 7.69 -18.90 1.10
CA GLY A 45 8.53 -19.65 0.16
C GLY A 45 9.01 -18.87 -1.06
N ILE A 46 8.34 -17.77 -1.43
CA ILE A 46 8.59 -17.04 -2.69
C ILE A 46 8.90 -15.56 -2.53
N MET A 47 8.63 -14.96 -1.37
CA MET A 47 8.96 -13.57 -1.07
C MET A 47 10.42 -13.41 -0.63
N ARG A 48 10.92 -12.18 -0.74
CA ARG A 48 12.25 -11.82 -0.21
C ARG A 48 12.32 -12.03 1.30
N HIS A 49 11.28 -11.65 2.01
CA HIS A 49 11.18 -11.82 3.46
C HIS A 49 9.72 -11.81 3.93
N VAL A 50 9.39 -12.69 4.88
CA VAL A 50 8.11 -12.69 5.59
C VAL A 50 8.37 -12.93 7.07
N GLY A 51 8.15 -11.90 7.88
CA GLY A 51 8.32 -11.92 9.34
C GLY A 51 7.31 -12.79 10.08
N GLU A 52 7.39 -12.75 11.40
CA GLU A 52 6.50 -13.54 12.26
C GLU A 52 5.15 -12.84 12.48
N GLY A 53 4.08 -13.64 12.62
CA GLY A 53 2.73 -13.13 12.89
C GLY A 53 2.10 -12.35 11.73
N VAL A 54 2.59 -12.54 10.50
CA VAL A 54 2.04 -11.88 9.30
C VAL A 54 0.65 -12.42 8.99
N PHE A 55 -0.25 -11.53 8.59
CA PHE A 55 -1.59 -11.84 8.10
C PHE A 55 -1.72 -11.47 6.62
N ILE A 56 -2.16 -12.43 5.78
CA ILE A 56 -2.43 -12.22 4.35
C ILE A 56 -3.86 -12.66 4.06
N GLY A 57 -4.71 -11.71 3.76
CA GLY A 57 -6.14 -11.88 3.52
C GLY A 57 -6.48 -12.64 2.24
N CYS A 58 -7.76 -12.84 2.05
CA CYS A 58 -8.33 -13.52 0.88
C CYS A 58 -8.20 -12.65 -0.37
N GLY A 59 -7.89 -13.26 -1.52
CA GLY A 59 -7.79 -12.56 -2.81
C GLY A 59 -6.66 -11.55 -2.91
N VAL A 60 -5.66 -11.60 -2.03
CA VAL A 60 -4.44 -10.78 -2.13
C VAL A 60 -3.63 -11.22 -3.34
N ARG A 61 -3.27 -10.26 -4.19
CA ARG A 61 -2.44 -10.47 -5.37
C ARG A 61 -1.08 -9.80 -5.17
N ILE A 62 -0.01 -10.57 -5.37
CA ILE A 62 1.36 -10.06 -5.30
C ILE A 62 2.09 -10.46 -6.59
N VAL A 63 2.57 -9.46 -7.32
CA VAL A 63 3.34 -9.64 -8.55
C VAL A 63 4.81 -9.42 -8.23
N ASN A 64 5.67 -10.32 -8.71
CA ASN A 64 7.10 -10.40 -8.40
C ASN A 64 7.36 -10.45 -6.88
N PRO A 65 6.82 -11.46 -6.18
CA PRO A 65 6.93 -11.56 -4.72
C PRO A 65 8.37 -11.58 -4.22
N GLN A 66 9.35 -12.02 -5.03
CA GLN A 66 10.77 -11.97 -4.70
C GLN A 66 11.31 -10.55 -4.43
N PHE A 67 10.56 -9.51 -4.80
CA PHE A 67 10.88 -8.11 -4.53
C PHE A 67 10.06 -7.50 -3.39
N VAL A 68 9.31 -8.34 -2.64
CA VAL A 68 8.48 -7.87 -1.52
C VAL A 68 9.02 -8.38 -0.20
N SER A 69 9.09 -7.47 0.78
CA SER A 69 9.50 -7.77 2.16
C SER A 69 8.41 -7.34 3.14
N LEU A 70 8.05 -8.25 4.04
CA LEU A 70 7.07 -8.02 5.10
C LEU A 70 7.76 -8.22 6.46
N GLY A 71 7.75 -7.20 7.29
CA GLY A 71 8.20 -7.28 8.68
C GLY A 71 7.20 -8.02 9.58
N ASP A 72 7.55 -8.14 10.86
CA ASP A 72 6.71 -8.83 11.84
C ASP A 72 5.34 -8.17 12.00
N ARG A 73 4.31 -9.00 12.19
CA ARG A 73 2.93 -8.58 12.44
C ARG A 73 2.34 -7.65 11.38
N VAL A 74 2.89 -7.66 10.16
CA VAL A 74 2.28 -6.99 9.01
C VAL A 74 0.93 -7.62 8.71
N GLN A 75 -0.06 -6.78 8.39
CA GLN A 75 -1.41 -7.21 8.03
C GLN A 75 -1.76 -6.70 6.64
N ILE A 76 -1.97 -7.60 5.71
CA ILE A 76 -2.50 -7.31 4.37
C ILE A 76 -3.91 -7.88 4.31
N HIS A 77 -4.92 -7.01 4.36
CA HIS A 77 -6.32 -7.44 4.30
C HIS A 77 -6.73 -7.82 2.88
N ASP A 78 -7.97 -8.28 2.73
CA ASP A 78 -8.47 -8.91 1.52
C ASP A 78 -8.37 -8.00 0.29
N ARG A 79 -8.16 -8.63 -0.88
CA ARG A 79 -8.17 -8.01 -2.20
C ARG A 79 -7.15 -6.87 -2.37
N CYS A 80 -6.11 -6.83 -1.55
CA CYS A 80 -4.98 -5.94 -1.80
C CYS A 80 -4.17 -6.43 -3.01
N THR A 81 -3.59 -5.48 -3.75
CA THR A 81 -2.70 -5.77 -4.87
C THR A 81 -1.37 -5.07 -4.65
N LEU A 82 -0.28 -5.84 -4.71
CA LEU A 82 1.10 -5.37 -4.62
C LEU A 82 1.83 -5.68 -5.92
N MET A 83 2.16 -4.65 -6.71
CA MET A 83 2.88 -4.74 -7.99
C MET A 83 4.32 -4.30 -7.78
N ALA A 84 5.22 -5.24 -7.49
CA ALA A 84 6.65 -4.96 -7.28
C ALA A 84 7.40 -5.10 -8.60
N SER A 85 7.49 -4.03 -9.40
CA SER A 85 8.02 -4.04 -10.76
C SER A 85 9.53 -3.85 -10.83
N THR A 86 10.21 -3.58 -9.71
CA THR A 86 11.65 -3.35 -9.63
C THR A 86 12.27 -4.15 -8.48
N GLU A 87 13.58 -4.35 -8.51
CA GLU A 87 14.32 -5.02 -7.43
C GLU A 87 14.26 -4.27 -6.08
N ARG A 88 14.09 -2.95 -6.10
CA ARG A 88 13.88 -2.15 -4.87
C ARG A 88 12.53 -2.46 -4.24
N GLY A 89 11.54 -2.78 -5.05
CA GLY A 89 10.28 -3.41 -4.70
C GLY A 89 9.46 -2.72 -3.63
N ILE A 90 8.76 -3.53 -2.83
CA ILE A 90 7.85 -3.08 -1.78
C ILE A 90 8.32 -3.62 -0.44
N THR A 91 8.49 -2.74 0.54
CA THR A 91 8.80 -3.10 1.93
C THR A 91 7.71 -2.57 2.85
N LEU A 92 7.13 -3.46 3.64
CA LEU A 92 6.22 -3.13 4.73
C LEU A 92 6.91 -3.47 6.04
N GLU A 93 7.18 -2.46 6.87
CA GLU A 93 7.84 -2.63 8.15
C GLU A 93 6.90 -3.18 9.24
N ALA A 94 7.47 -3.58 10.37
CA ALA A 94 6.75 -4.27 11.43
C ALA A 94 5.46 -3.56 11.87
N GLY A 95 4.35 -4.30 11.91
CA GLY A 95 3.05 -3.84 12.33
C GLY A 95 2.32 -2.94 11.32
N ALA A 96 2.86 -2.73 10.13
CA ALA A 96 2.16 -2.02 9.05
C ALA A 96 0.87 -2.77 8.65
N ARG A 97 -0.18 -2.01 8.31
CA ARG A 97 -1.50 -2.55 7.99
C ARG A 97 -2.03 -1.98 6.69
N LEU A 98 -2.29 -2.83 5.72
CA LEU A 98 -3.02 -2.49 4.50
C LEU A 98 -4.46 -2.97 4.65
N LYS A 99 -5.43 -2.08 4.60
CA LYS A 99 -6.85 -2.42 4.64
C LYS A 99 -7.35 -2.93 3.28
N HIS A 100 -8.60 -3.33 3.20
CA HIS A 100 -9.17 -3.98 2.02
C HIS A 100 -8.94 -3.17 0.74
N GLY A 101 -8.55 -3.85 -0.35
CA GLY A 101 -8.45 -3.26 -1.69
C GLY A 101 -7.37 -2.19 -1.85
N VAL A 102 -6.36 -2.16 -0.98
CA VAL A 102 -5.21 -1.27 -1.16
C VAL A 102 -4.42 -1.72 -2.39
N TYR A 103 -4.04 -0.76 -3.22
CA TYR A 103 -3.23 -0.95 -4.41
C TYR A 103 -1.87 -0.27 -4.24
N LEU A 104 -0.79 -1.05 -4.34
CA LEU A 104 0.59 -0.60 -4.33
C LEU A 104 1.24 -0.94 -5.66
N ASP A 105 1.89 0.03 -6.31
CA ASP A 105 2.51 -0.16 -7.62
C ASP A 105 3.83 0.58 -7.73
N THR A 106 4.91 -0.15 -8.06
CA THR A 106 6.25 0.43 -8.24
C THR A 106 6.63 0.56 -9.72
N GLU A 107 5.69 0.38 -10.66
CA GLU A 107 5.96 0.56 -12.09
C GLU A 107 6.40 2.00 -12.39
N GLY A 108 7.34 2.19 -13.30
CA GLY A 108 7.68 3.52 -13.83
C GLY A 108 9.16 3.88 -13.92
N GLY A 109 10.07 3.03 -13.46
CA GLY A 109 11.51 3.29 -13.60
C GLY A 109 12.37 2.43 -12.67
N ALA A 110 13.69 2.44 -12.89
CA ALA A 110 14.64 1.63 -12.11
C ALA A 110 14.62 1.95 -10.60
N ASP A 111 14.24 3.18 -10.23
CA ASP A 111 14.18 3.63 -8.84
C ASP A 111 12.81 3.39 -8.18
N GLY A 112 11.86 2.80 -8.89
CA GLY A 112 10.53 2.51 -8.39
C GLY A 112 10.57 1.68 -7.12
N CYS A 113 10.01 2.19 -6.01
CA CYS A 113 9.88 1.46 -4.75
C CYS A 113 8.82 2.07 -3.85
N ILE A 114 8.30 1.25 -2.93
CA ILE A 114 7.41 1.70 -1.87
C ILE A 114 7.95 1.17 -0.55
N GLN A 115 8.23 2.09 0.38
CA GLN A 115 8.65 1.78 1.74
C GLN A 115 7.60 2.31 2.72
N ILE A 116 6.96 1.41 3.45
CA ILE A 116 5.94 1.72 4.45
C ILE A 116 6.51 1.39 5.82
N GLY A 117 6.66 2.40 6.64
CA GLY A 117 7.24 2.34 7.98
C GLY A 117 6.43 1.52 8.99
N ARG A 118 6.96 1.44 10.20
CA ARG A 118 6.37 0.66 11.29
C ARG A 118 5.03 1.23 11.71
N ARG A 119 4.07 0.34 12.00
CA ARG A 119 2.73 0.68 12.51
C ARG A 119 1.93 1.63 11.63
N VAL A 120 2.37 1.86 10.38
CA VAL A 120 1.61 2.64 9.41
C VAL A 120 0.28 1.96 9.11
N TYR A 121 -0.78 2.74 9.11
CA TYR A 121 -2.12 2.29 8.72
C TYR A 121 -2.47 2.86 7.35
N VAL A 122 -2.76 1.99 6.39
CA VAL A 122 -3.23 2.37 5.05
C VAL A 122 -4.68 1.94 4.89
N GLY A 123 -5.56 2.90 4.81
CA GLY A 123 -7.03 2.73 4.75
C GLY A 123 -7.51 2.02 3.49
N THR A 124 -8.77 1.58 3.54
CA THR A 124 -9.44 0.89 2.44
C THR A 124 -9.38 1.69 1.14
N GLY A 125 -9.07 1.03 0.02
CA GLY A 125 -9.08 1.62 -1.32
C GLY A 125 -7.97 2.64 -1.60
N CYS A 126 -6.97 2.77 -0.73
CA CYS A 126 -5.82 3.62 -1.04
C CYS A 126 -5.07 3.12 -2.27
N CYS A 127 -4.60 4.06 -3.10
CA CYS A 127 -3.84 3.80 -4.31
C CYS A 127 -2.50 4.53 -4.21
N LEU A 128 -1.42 3.76 -4.04
CA LEU A 128 -0.09 4.29 -3.77
C LEU A 128 0.87 3.87 -4.87
N HIS A 129 1.39 4.86 -5.60
CA HIS A 129 2.38 4.63 -6.63
C HIS A 129 3.79 4.97 -6.13
N GLY A 130 4.76 4.19 -6.57
CA GLY A 130 6.16 4.32 -6.21
C GLY A 130 7.11 4.52 -7.38
N HIS A 131 6.68 5.14 -8.49
CA HIS A 131 7.43 5.30 -9.76
C HIS A 131 8.90 5.73 -9.61
N SER A 132 9.18 6.68 -8.72
CA SER A 132 10.54 7.12 -8.37
C SER A 132 10.83 7.01 -6.88
N GLY A 133 10.02 6.21 -6.22
CA GLY A 133 10.06 6.01 -4.78
C GLY A 133 8.92 6.73 -4.04
N LEU A 134 8.32 5.99 -3.13
CA LEU A 134 7.41 6.48 -2.10
C LEU A 134 7.89 5.97 -0.75
N GLU A 135 8.03 6.87 0.20
CA GLU A 135 8.35 6.54 1.58
C GLU A 135 7.29 7.10 2.52
N ILE A 136 6.82 6.27 3.44
CA ILE A 136 5.86 6.66 4.48
C ILE A 136 6.48 6.32 5.82
N GLY A 137 6.72 7.35 6.62
CA GLY A 137 7.35 7.24 7.94
C GLY A 137 6.44 6.57 8.97
N ASP A 138 7.09 6.06 10.02
CA ASP A 138 6.46 5.32 11.12
C ASP A 138 5.24 6.05 11.70
N ASP A 139 4.27 5.27 12.21
CA ASP A 139 3.08 5.75 12.93
C ASP A 139 2.11 6.62 12.12
N SER A 140 2.30 6.73 10.80
CA SER A 140 1.42 7.52 9.94
C SER A 140 0.12 6.79 9.61
N LEU A 141 -0.95 7.58 9.47
CA LEU A 141 -2.31 7.11 9.21
C LEU A 141 -2.83 7.70 7.90
N LEU A 142 -3.07 6.85 6.92
CA LEU A 142 -3.76 7.18 5.68
C LEU A 142 -5.19 6.68 5.78
N ALA A 143 -6.18 7.59 5.76
CA ALA A 143 -7.58 7.21 5.76
C ALA A 143 -7.99 6.60 4.41
N GLN A 144 -9.27 6.33 4.20
CA GLN A 144 -9.75 5.65 3.00
C GLN A 144 -9.53 6.49 1.73
N ASN A 145 -9.26 5.80 0.62
CA ASN A 145 -9.13 6.37 -0.72
C ASN A 145 -8.05 7.46 -0.85
N VAL A 146 -7.00 7.41 -0.05
CA VAL A 146 -5.84 8.27 -0.25
C VAL A 146 -5.10 7.81 -1.51
N THR A 147 -4.78 8.78 -2.39
CA THR A 147 -3.99 8.53 -3.60
C THR A 147 -2.68 9.28 -3.53
N ILE A 148 -1.55 8.59 -3.77
CA ILE A 148 -0.23 9.21 -3.83
C ILE A 148 0.41 8.83 -5.16
N THR A 149 0.87 9.84 -5.93
CA THR A 149 1.57 9.62 -7.20
C THR A 149 2.85 10.45 -7.30
N PRO A 150 4.03 9.80 -7.36
CA PRO A 150 5.32 10.43 -7.60
C PRO A 150 5.55 10.84 -9.06
N PHE A 151 4.54 10.78 -9.90
CA PHE A 151 4.64 11.00 -11.35
C PHE A 151 3.59 12.00 -11.85
N SER A 152 3.94 12.79 -12.88
CA SER A 152 3.01 13.62 -13.66
C SER A 152 3.45 13.68 -15.11
N HIS A 153 2.50 13.62 -16.04
CA HIS A 153 2.78 13.86 -17.45
C HIS A 153 3.20 15.30 -17.71
N THR A 154 4.12 15.49 -18.68
CA THR A 154 4.46 16.81 -19.21
C THR A 154 3.44 17.20 -20.28
N PHE A 155 2.96 18.43 -20.24
CA PHE A 155 1.92 18.96 -21.15
C PHE A 155 2.17 20.42 -21.56
N ASP A 156 3.40 20.92 -21.39
CA ASP A 156 3.71 22.33 -21.55
C ASP A 156 3.72 22.79 -23.02
N ASP A 157 3.93 21.85 -23.96
CA ASP A 157 3.97 22.14 -25.40
C ASP A 157 2.61 21.79 -26.05
N PRO A 158 1.79 22.79 -26.43
CA PRO A 158 0.49 22.54 -27.05
C PRO A 158 0.58 22.02 -28.50
N ALA A 159 1.74 22.07 -29.13
CA ALA A 159 1.96 21.53 -30.48
C ALA A 159 2.20 20.02 -30.49
N ARG A 160 2.38 19.39 -29.32
CA ARG A 160 2.65 17.96 -29.15
C ARG A 160 1.55 17.28 -28.34
N THR A 161 1.32 16.00 -28.61
CA THR A 161 0.44 15.22 -27.74
C THR A 161 1.06 15.07 -26.34
N ILE A 162 0.26 15.06 -25.28
CA ILE A 162 0.73 14.81 -23.90
C ILE A 162 1.55 13.52 -23.83
N TYR A 163 1.07 12.46 -24.49
CA TYR A 163 1.76 11.17 -24.53
C TYR A 163 3.21 11.28 -25.06
N SER A 164 3.46 12.11 -26.09
CA SER A 164 4.79 12.27 -26.69
C SER A 164 5.75 13.14 -25.89
N GLN A 165 5.28 13.84 -24.86
CA GLN A 165 6.11 14.72 -24.05
C GLN A 165 6.74 14.03 -22.83
N GLY A 166 6.33 12.77 -22.56
CA GLY A 166 6.83 12.02 -21.41
C GLY A 166 6.28 12.52 -20.08
N GLY A 167 7.09 12.44 -19.04
CA GLY A 167 6.64 12.82 -17.70
C GLY A 167 7.76 13.29 -16.79
N ARG A 168 7.38 13.85 -15.66
CA ARG A 168 8.23 14.28 -14.56
C ARG A 168 7.97 13.36 -13.38
N GLN A 169 9.03 12.94 -12.72
CA GLN A 169 8.92 12.08 -11.55
C GLN A 169 9.97 12.44 -10.51
N ARG A 170 9.60 12.29 -9.26
CA ARG A 170 10.53 12.38 -8.15
C ARG A 170 9.97 11.61 -6.94
N LYS A 171 10.85 11.11 -6.08
CA LYS A 171 10.47 10.49 -4.81
C LYS A 171 9.52 11.41 -4.02
N VAL A 172 8.45 10.83 -3.46
CA VAL A 172 7.54 11.47 -2.51
C VAL A 172 7.79 10.89 -1.12
N THR A 173 7.89 11.76 -0.13
CA THR A 173 8.07 11.37 1.27
C THR A 173 6.91 11.89 2.11
N ILE A 174 6.27 10.97 2.83
CA ILE A 174 5.35 11.26 3.93
C ILE A 174 6.13 11.01 5.22
N GLY A 175 6.24 12.00 6.06
CA GLY A 175 6.96 11.91 7.33
C GLY A 175 6.31 10.95 8.34
N ARG A 176 6.86 10.93 9.55
CA ARG A 176 6.32 10.12 10.66
C ARG A 176 5.15 10.84 11.34
N ASP A 177 4.26 10.07 11.98
CA ASP A 177 3.10 10.58 12.72
C ASP A 177 2.23 11.54 11.89
N CYS A 178 2.11 11.28 10.57
CA CYS A 178 1.26 12.04 9.68
C CYS A 178 -0.17 11.49 9.65
N TYR A 179 -1.16 12.36 9.48
CA TYR A 179 -2.53 11.95 9.23
C TYR A 179 -3.04 12.54 7.90
N LEU A 180 -3.37 11.67 6.97
CA LEU A 180 -4.01 12.04 5.71
C LEU A 180 -5.48 11.61 5.77
N GLY A 181 -6.38 12.58 5.73
CA GLY A 181 -7.84 12.35 5.75
C GLY A 181 -8.33 11.61 4.51
N MET A 182 -9.59 11.19 4.53
CA MET A 182 -10.22 10.48 3.39
C MET A 182 -10.13 11.27 2.10
N ASN A 183 -9.93 10.57 0.97
CA ASN A 183 -9.87 11.13 -0.39
C ASN A 183 -8.78 12.22 -0.56
N VAL A 184 -7.72 12.20 0.22
CA VAL A 184 -6.56 13.07 0.00
C VAL A 184 -5.78 12.59 -1.22
N SER A 185 -5.39 13.53 -2.10
CA SER A 185 -4.49 13.28 -3.22
C SER A 185 -3.16 13.99 -2.99
N VAL A 186 -2.04 13.24 -3.04
CA VAL A 186 -0.68 13.78 -2.93
C VAL A 186 0.01 13.63 -4.28
N LEU A 187 0.40 14.75 -4.90
CA LEU A 187 0.98 14.78 -6.24
C LEU A 187 2.51 14.76 -6.21
N TRP A 188 3.11 14.49 -7.35
CA TRP A 188 4.53 14.20 -7.58
C TRP A 188 5.55 15.18 -6.96
N SER A 189 5.18 16.38 -6.61
CA SER A 189 6.09 17.40 -6.05
C SER A 189 5.83 17.71 -4.57
N ALA A 190 5.01 16.91 -3.88
CA ALA A 190 4.45 17.26 -2.59
C ALA A 190 4.90 16.29 -1.49
N ASP A 191 6.00 16.64 -0.80
CA ASP A 191 6.35 15.95 0.45
C ASP A 191 5.50 16.45 1.63
N ILE A 192 5.29 15.59 2.63
CA ILE A 192 4.55 15.92 3.86
C ILE A 192 5.48 15.70 5.04
N GLY A 193 5.76 16.76 5.79
CA GLY A 193 6.66 16.74 6.93
C GLY A 193 6.07 16.03 8.15
N ASP A 194 6.95 15.60 9.06
CA ASP A 194 6.61 14.87 10.29
C ASP A 194 5.48 15.54 11.06
N GLY A 195 4.54 14.75 11.57
CA GLY A 195 3.43 15.23 12.39
C GLY A 195 2.41 16.10 11.64
N ALA A 196 2.46 16.19 10.33
CA ALA A 196 1.49 16.99 9.58
C ALA A 196 0.14 16.29 9.46
N VAL A 197 -0.91 17.10 9.36
CA VAL A 197 -2.29 16.65 9.16
C VAL A 197 -2.82 17.27 7.87
N VAL A 198 -3.34 16.42 6.99
CA VAL A 198 -4.02 16.86 5.76
C VAL A 198 -5.50 16.50 5.84
N GLY A 199 -6.36 17.51 5.79
CA GLY A 199 -7.81 17.33 5.91
C GLY A 199 -8.40 16.59 4.71
N ALA A 200 -9.52 15.89 4.94
CA ALA A 200 -10.19 15.08 3.93
C ALA A 200 -10.51 15.88 2.64
N GLY A 201 -10.43 15.20 1.49
CA GLY A 201 -10.71 15.79 0.17
C GLY A 201 -9.67 16.81 -0.32
N SER A 202 -8.55 16.96 0.37
CA SER A 202 -7.50 17.90 -0.03
C SER A 202 -6.63 17.39 -1.17
N VAL A 203 -6.12 18.31 -2.01
CA VAL A 203 -5.16 18.01 -3.07
C VAL A 203 -3.84 18.71 -2.76
N VAL A 204 -2.82 17.92 -2.39
CA VAL A 204 -1.49 18.42 -2.02
C VAL A 204 -0.64 18.52 -3.28
N VAL A 205 -0.32 19.74 -3.69
CA VAL A 205 0.47 20.07 -4.88
C VAL A 205 1.82 20.72 -4.55
N LYS A 206 2.07 20.99 -3.28
CA LYS A 206 3.31 21.58 -2.76
C LYS A 206 3.64 20.95 -1.41
N PRO A 207 4.92 20.94 -0.99
CA PRO A 207 5.29 20.40 0.30
C PRO A 207 4.51 21.01 1.47
N ILE A 208 4.12 20.17 2.43
CA ILE A 208 3.49 20.57 3.68
C ILE A 208 4.55 20.52 4.78
N PRO A 209 4.84 21.63 5.47
CA PRO A 209 5.81 21.67 6.54
C PRO A 209 5.46 20.75 7.73
N PRO A 210 6.44 20.30 8.51
CA PRO A 210 6.18 19.52 9.73
C PRO A 210 5.20 20.23 10.69
N LEU A 211 4.44 19.41 11.43
CA LEU A 211 3.49 19.86 12.45
C LEU A 211 2.47 20.89 11.92
N SER A 212 2.11 20.80 10.65
CA SER A 212 1.13 21.69 10.01
C SER A 212 -0.19 20.98 9.78
N VAL A 213 -1.29 21.74 9.88
CA VAL A 213 -2.61 21.31 9.43
C VAL A 213 -2.92 22.02 8.12
N ALA A 214 -3.13 21.25 7.05
CA ALA A 214 -3.42 21.75 5.71
C ALA A 214 -4.75 21.20 5.19
N VAL A 215 -5.50 22.04 4.45
CA VAL A 215 -6.80 21.65 3.86
C VAL A 215 -7.00 22.31 2.51
N GLY A 216 -7.89 21.75 1.70
CA GLY A 216 -8.42 22.39 0.49
C GLY A 216 -7.82 21.90 -0.82
N VAL A 217 -8.31 22.48 -1.94
CA VAL A 217 -7.91 22.18 -3.33
C VAL A 217 -7.54 23.50 -4.02
N PRO A 218 -6.25 23.79 -4.17
CA PRO A 218 -5.10 23.09 -3.63
C PRO A 218 -4.96 23.25 -2.11
N ALA A 219 -4.34 22.28 -1.45
CA ALA A 219 -4.13 22.30 -0.01
C ALA A 219 -3.28 23.50 0.44
N ARG A 220 -3.70 24.15 1.52
CA ARG A 220 -3.00 25.27 2.17
C ARG A 220 -2.90 25.02 3.67
N VAL A 221 -1.74 25.36 4.23
CA VAL A 221 -1.58 25.36 5.68
C VAL A 221 -2.50 26.41 6.30
N ILE A 222 -3.34 25.98 7.22
CA ILE A 222 -4.30 26.86 7.93
C ILE A 222 -3.87 27.12 9.38
N ARG A 223 -3.05 26.22 9.97
CA ARG A 223 -2.50 26.39 11.31
C ARG A 223 -1.36 25.41 11.57
N LYS A 224 -0.65 25.59 12.64
CA LYS A 224 0.26 24.59 13.20
C LYS A 224 -0.51 23.58 14.08
N ARG A 225 0.01 22.36 14.19
CA ARG A 225 -0.41 21.39 15.18
C ARG A 225 0.23 21.82 16.52
N GLU A 226 -0.53 22.46 17.36
CA GLU A 226 -0.10 22.86 18.70
C GLU A 226 -0.05 21.62 19.60
N GLY A 227 0.92 21.56 20.51
CA GLY A 227 0.95 20.54 21.55
C GLY A 227 -0.33 20.62 22.37
N LEU A 228 -0.97 19.51 22.63
CA LEU A 228 -2.02 19.45 23.63
C LEU A 228 -1.40 19.88 24.96
N SER A 229 -1.91 20.94 25.56
CA SER A 229 -1.76 21.11 27.00
C SER A 229 -2.19 19.79 27.65
N PRO A 230 -1.44 19.25 28.65
CA PRO A 230 -1.86 18.01 29.29
C PRO A 230 -3.33 18.14 29.67
N ALA A 231 -4.12 17.13 29.30
CA ALA A 231 -5.53 17.10 29.69
C ALA A 231 -5.62 17.32 31.22
N PRO A 232 -6.59 18.13 31.69
CA PRO A 232 -6.77 18.28 33.12
C PRO A 232 -6.96 16.87 33.71
N THR A 233 -6.10 16.49 34.65
CA THR A 233 -6.26 15.26 35.39
C THR A 233 -7.63 15.30 36.07
N THR A 234 -8.54 14.47 35.63
CA THR A 234 -9.80 14.25 36.35
C THR A 234 -9.41 13.67 37.73
N PRO A 235 -9.77 14.29 38.85
CA PRO A 235 -9.55 13.65 40.16
C PRO A 235 -10.43 12.38 40.19
N GLU A 236 -9.86 11.31 40.77
CA GLU A 236 -10.52 10.04 41.07
C GLU A 236 -11.78 10.19 41.91
#